data_9da8a76dc8045da8a0d0aad4559616ab
#
_entry.id   9da8a76dc8045da8a0d0aad4559616ab
#
_cell.length_a   1.000
_cell.length_b   1.000
_cell.length_c   1.000
_cell.angle_alpha   90.00
_cell.angle_beta   90.00
_cell.angle_gamma   90.00
#
_symmetry.space_group_name_H-M   'P 1'
#
loop_
_entity.id
_entity.type
_entity.pdbx_description
1 polymer ?
#
loop_
_entity_poly.entity_id
_entity_poly.type
_entity_poly.pdbx_seq_one_letter_code
_entity_poly.pdbx_strand_id
1 'polypeptide(L)'
;MKTHLRTGGIGEGIACDYLRAKGYKIIEINFKRRYGEIDIVAKLKNIFVFVEVKTSASNVLPEWHITSHKLKKFKRIIEGYVFENKLYGTDVRADVVLICLGLMAEERPLEHIEGIEF
;
A
#
# COMPACT_ATOMS: atom_id res chain seq x y z
N MET A 1 17.98 -15.54 2.51
CA MET A 1 17.17 -14.68 1.67
C MET A 1 15.70 -14.98 1.83
N LYS A 2 14.92 -13.96 1.89
CA LYS A 2 13.52 -14.17 1.97
C LYS A 2 12.94 -14.47 0.65
N THR A 3 12.03 -15.39 0.63
CA THR A 3 11.34 -15.62 -0.58
C THR A 3 10.15 -14.73 -0.61
N HIS A 4 10.00 -14.03 -1.65
CA HIS A 4 8.85 -13.20 -1.86
C HIS A 4 8.05 -13.69 -3.01
N LEU A 5 8.03 -15.01 -3.14
CA LEU A 5 7.33 -15.64 -4.23
C LEU A 5 5.84 -15.74 -3.96
N ARG A 6 5.40 -15.34 -2.77
CA ARG A 6 3.99 -15.26 -2.47
C ARG A 6 3.36 -14.18 -3.30
N THR A 7 2.12 -14.38 -3.66
CA THR A 7 1.33 -13.42 -4.44
C THR A 7 1.43 -12.02 -3.88
N GLY A 8 1.30 -11.87 -2.55
CA GLY A 8 1.38 -10.57 -1.91
C GLY A 8 2.72 -9.89 -2.10
N GLY A 9 3.82 -10.64 -1.94
CA GLY A 9 5.16 -10.08 -2.11
C GLY A 9 5.43 -9.62 -3.53
N ILE A 10 4.94 -10.37 -4.52
CA ILE A 10 5.06 -9.99 -5.92
C ILE A 10 4.27 -8.71 -6.17
N GLY A 11 3.04 -8.65 -5.67
CA GLY A 11 2.21 -7.47 -5.84
C GLY A 11 2.82 -6.22 -5.22
N GLU A 12 3.41 -6.36 -4.04
CA GLU A 12 4.06 -5.24 -3.38
C GLU A 12 5.24 -4.72 -4.20
N GLY A 13 6.00 -5.61 -4.83
CA GLY A 13 7.09 -5.22 -5.72
C GLY A 13 6.58 -4.43 -6.93
N ILE A 14 5.50 -4.91 -7.53
CA ILE A 14 4.87 -4.22 -8.66
C ILE A 14 4.35 -2.85 -8.23
N ALA A 15 3.72 -2.77 -7.06
CA ALA A 15 3.22 -1.51 -6.55
C ALA A 15 4.35 -0.52 -6.31
N CYS A 16 5.48 -0.98 -5.76
CA CYS A 16 6.64 -0.11 -5.56
C CYS A 16 7.16 0.45 -6.88
N ASP A 17 7.29 -0.41 -7.90
CA ASP A 17 7.76 0.04 -9.20
C ASP A 17 6.81 1.05 -9.82
N TYR A 18 5.51 0.78 -9.71
CA TYR A 18 4.48 1.68 -10.20
C TYR A 18 4.58 3.05 -9.52
N LEU A 19 4.70 3.04 -8.20
CA LEU A 19 4.78 4.29 -7.43
C LEU A 19 6.04 5.07 -7.76
N ARG A 20 7.18 4.38 -7.86
CA ARG A 20 8.44 5.04 -8.25
C ARG A 20 8.32 5.69 -9.62
N ALA A 21 7.71 5.00 -10.57
CA ALA A 21 7.53 5.55 -11.91
C ALA A 21 6.66 6.80 -11.90
N LYS A 22 5.81 6.95 -10.91
CA LYS A 22 4.96 8.13 -10.76
C LYS A 22 5.60 9.21 -9.88
N GLY A 23 6.83 9.04 -9.49
CA GLY A 23 7.56 10.05 -8.73
C GLY A 23 7.51 9.89 -7.21
N TYR A 24 6.92 8.81 -6.72
CA TYR A 24 6.92 8.55 -5.28
C TYR A 24 8.28 8.01 -4.84
N LYS A 25 8.70 8.41 -3.65
CA LYS A 25 9.87 7.81 -3.03
C LYS A 25 9.38 6.75 -2.05
N ILE A 26 9.90 5.53 -2.17
CA ILE A 26 9.56 4.46 -1.24
C ILE A 26 10.42 4.63 0.00
N ILE A 27 9.75 4.80 1.14
CA ILE A 27 10.42 5.04 2.41
C ILE A 27 10.63 3.73 3.16
N GLU A 28 9.58 2.91 3.22
CA GLU A 28 9.65 1.67 3.97
C GLU A 28 8.63 0.68 3.43
N ILE A 29 8.93 -0.59 3.53
CA ILE A 29 8.04 -1.66 3.08
C ILE A 29 7.77 -2.57 4.28
N ASN A 30 6.54 -3.03 4.41
CA ASN A 30 6.13 -3.98 5.45
C ASN A 30 6.43 -3.47 6.86
N PHE A 31 5.92 -2.29 7.15
CA PHE A 31 5.97 -1.78 8.50
C PHE A 31 4.98 -2.57 9.35
N LYS A 32 5.49 -3.36 10.28
CA LYS A 32 4.68 -4.26 11.10
C LYS A 32 4.78 -3.92 12.57
N ARG A 33 3.61 -3.93 13.23
CA ARG A 33 3.51 -3.82 14.68
C ARG A 33 2.43 -4.79 15.16
N ARG A 34 2.32 -4.98 16.46
CA ARG A 34 1.33 -5.90 17.03
C ARG A 34 -0.09 -5.55 16.61
N TYR A 35 -0.37 -4.29 16.36
CA TYR A 35 -1.72 -3.80 16.08
C TYR A 35 -1.97 -3.57 14.58
N GLY A 36 -1.08 -3.97 13.71
CA GLY A 36 -1.33 -3.88 12.28
C GLY A 36 -0.07 -3.78 11.43
N GLU A 37 -0.27 -3.56 10.13
CA GLU A 37 0.84 -3.37 9.22
C GLU A 37 0.48 -2.40 8.11
N ILE A 38 1.50 -1.79 7.53
CA ILE A 38 1.39 -0.95 6.34
C ILE A 38 2.27 -1.60 5.29
N ASP A 39 1.70 -1.88 4.13
CA ASP A 39 2.45 -2.57 3.08
C ASP A 39 3.56 -1.69 2.52
N ILE A 40 3.27 -0.43 2.22
CA ILE A 40 4.24 0.50 1.68
C ILE A 40 4.04 1.86 2.34
N VAL A 41 5.15 2.46 2.79
CA VAL A 41 5.17 3.86 3.17
C VAL A 41 5.94 4.59 2.10
N ALA A 42 5.31 5.56 1.46
CA ALA A 42 5.91 6.33 0.39
C ALA A 42 5.81 7.81 0.67
N LYS A 43 6.53 8.60 -0.09
CA LYS A 43 6.49 10.05 0.02
C LYS A 43 6.37 10.65 -1.35
N LEU A 44 5.41 11.55 -1.52
CA LEU A 44 5.23 12.30 -2.75
C LEU A 44 5.33 13.77 -2.39
N LYS A 45 6.41 14.43 -2.81
CA LYS A 45 6.71 15.81 -2.38
C LYS A 45 6.75 15.86 -0.86
N ASN A 46 5.85 16.59 -0.22
CA ASN A 46 5.83 16.72 1.23
C ASN A 46 4.73 15.90 1.90
N ILE A 47 4.14 14.97 1.17
CA ILE A 47 3.04 14.15 1.68
C ILE A 47 3.54 12.74 1.91
N PHE A 48 3.32 12.20 3.11
CA PHE A 48 3.55 10.78 3.36
C PHE A 48 2.30 10.01 2.96
N VAL A 49 2.50 8.97 2.16
CA VAL A 49 1.41 8.18 1.60
C VAL A 49 1.54 6.75 2.11
N PHE A 50 0.50 6.28 2.78
CA PHE A 50 0.47 4.94 3.37
C PHE A 50 -0.37 4.08 2.47
N VAL A 51 0.21 3.02 1.92
CA VAL A 51 -0.41 2.26 0.84
C VAL A 51 -0.69 0.84 1.28
N GLU A 52 -1.93 0.41 1.09
CA GLU A 52 -2.31 -0.99 1.22
C GLU A 52 -2.34 -1.60 -0.17
N VAL A 53 -1.72 -2.76 -0.34
CA VAL A 53 -1.66 -3.45 -1.62
C VAL A 53 -2.53 -4.69 -1.54
N LYS A 54 -3.46 -4.83 -2.49
CA LYS A 54 -4.30 -6.01 -2.63
C LYS A 54 -4.03 -6.66 -3.97
N THR A 55 -3.80 -7.95 -3.95
CA THR A 55 -3.37 -8.68 -5.13
C THR A 55 -4.31 -9.83 -5.40
N SER A 56 -4.63 -10.03 -6.67
CA SER A 56 -5.36 -11.20 -7.14
C SER A 56 -4.44 -12.03 -8.03
N ALA A 57 -4.46 -13.34 -7.88
CA ALA A 57 -3.73 -14.25 -8.77
C ALA A 57 -4.49 -14.48 -10.08
N SER A 58 -5.72 -14.04 -10.16
CA SER A 58 -6.56 -14.21 -11.35
C SER A 58 -6.33 -13.10 -12.36
N ASN A 59 -7.12 -13.11 -13.45
CA ASN A 59 -7.08 -12.07 -14.47
C ASN A 59 -8.00 -10.89 -14.15
N VAL A 60 -8.57 -10.86 -12.95
CA VAL A 60 -9.52 -9.83 -12.53
C VAL A 60 -8.94 -9.13 -11.32
N LEU A 61 -9.06 -7.81 -11.27
CA LEU A 61 -8.63 -7.05 -10.11
C LEU A 61 -9.40 -7.51 -8.87
N PRO A 62 -8.73 -7.55 -7.70
CA PRO A 62 -9.41 -7.93 -6.48
C PRO A 62 -10.49 -6.90 -6.13
N GLU A 63 -11.58 -7.38 -5.56
CA GLU A 63 -12.57 -6.49 -5.01
C GLU A 63 -12.01 -5.90 -3.71
N TRP A 64 -12.28 -4.64 -3.50
CA TRP A 64 -11.86 -4.00 -2.28
C TRP A 64 -12.95 -3.08 -1.77
N HIS A 65 -13.35 -3.32 -0.53
CA HIS A 65 -14.36 -2.51 0.14
C HIS A 65 -13.80 -2.08 1.48
N ILE A 66 -13.88 -0.80 1.77
CA ILE A 66 -13.49 -0.32 3.08
C ILE A 66 -14.65 -0.54 4.05
N THR A 67 -14.37 -1.25 5.13
CA THR A 67 -15.33 -1.40 6.22
C THR A 67 -14.88 -0.51 7.36
N SER A 68 -15.79 -0.20 8.29
CA SER A 68 -15.42 0.60 9.46
C SER A 68 -14.28 -0.04 10.23
N HIS A 69 -14.28 -1.36 10.31
CA HIS A 69 -13.23 -2.10 11.02
C HIS A 69 -11.87 -1.95 10.35
N LYS A 70 -11.83 -2.15 9.02
CA LYS A 70 -10.58 -1.99 8.27
C LYS A 70 -10.06 -0.56 8.34
N LEU A 71 -10.96 0.39 8.26
CA LEU A 71 -10.61 1.80 8.32
C LEU A 71 -9.97 2.15 9.67
N LYS A 72 -10.57 1.68 10.76
CA LYS A 72 -10.02 1.91 12.09
C LYS A 72 -8.65 1.29 12.25
N LYS A 73 -8.45 0.08 11.76
CA LYS A 73 -7.16 -0.59 11.84
C LYS A 73 -6.11 0.14 11.04
N PHE A 74 -6.44 0.56 9.84
CA PHE A 74 -5.52 1.29 8.98
C PHE A 74 -5.14 2.63 9.61
N LYS A 75 -6.13 3.34 10.10
CA LYS A 75 -5.88 4.61 10.78
C LYS A 75 -4.95 4.43 11.99
N ARG A 76 -5.19 3.38 12.76
CA ARG A 76 -4.40 3.12 13.96
C ARG A 76 -2.93 2.85 13.64
N ILE A 77 -2.65 2.04 12.61
CA ILE A 77 -1.27 1.74 12.26
C ILE A 77 -0.58 2.95 11.65
N ILE A 78 -1.29 3.77 10.91
CA ILE A 78 -0.76 5.03 10.39
C ILE A 78 -0.39 5.95 11.53
N GLU A 79 -1.26 6.10 12.51
CA GLU A 79 -0.98 6.92 13.68
C GLU A 79 0.25 6.43 14.43
N GLY A 80 0.40 5.11 14.53
CA GLY A 80 1.59 4.52 15.14
C GLY A 80 2.86 4.87 14.39
N TYR A 81 2.83 4.81 13.07
CA TYR A 81 3.99 5.18 12.25
C TYR A 81 4.32 6.67 12.44
N VAL A 82 3.32 7.52 12.40
CA VAL A 82 3.49 8.97 12.60
C VAL A 82 4.11 9.25 13.96
N PHE A 83 3.64 8.57 14.99
CA PHE A 83 4.17 8.72 16.33
C PHE A 83 5.64 8.29 16.41
N GLU A 84 5.95 7.10 15.91
CA GLU A 84 7.30 6.57 15.99
C GLU A 84 8.31 7.40 15.22
N ASN A 85 7.88 8.00 14.13
CA ASN A 85 8.77 8.76 13.24
C ASN A 85 8.65 10.27 13.41
N LYS A 86 7.91 10.71 14.43
CA LYS A 86 7.78 12.13 14.78
C LYS A 86 7.30 12.98 13.61
N LEU A 87 6.27 12.50 12.93
CA LEU A 87 5.74 13.17 11.74
C LEU A 87 4.52 14.05 12.01
N TYR A 88 4.35 14.48 13.25
CA TYR A 88 3.22 15.36 13.58
C TYR A 88 3.31 16.66 12.79
N GLY A 89 2.18 17.09 12.28
CA GLY A 89 2.11 18.29 11.47
C GLY A 89 2.48 18.06 10.02
N THR A 90 2.81 16.83 9.64
CA THR A 90 3.09 16.48 8.26
C THR A 90 1.81 16.03 7.57
N ASP A 91 1.64 16.39 6.32
CA ASP A 91 0.49 15.92 5.55
C ASP A 91 0.63 14.42 5.28
N VAL A 92 -0.46 13.70 5.47
CA VAL A 92 -0.50 12.26 5.22
C VAL A 92 -1.70 11.91 4.35
N ARG A 93 -1.57 10.82 3.63
CA ARG A 93 -2.63 10.31 2.76
C ARG A 93 -2.61 8.79 2.81
N ALA A 94 -3.77 8.17 2.78
CA ALA A 94 -3.89 6.72 2.73
C ALA A 94 -4.41 6.30 1.36
N ASP A 95 -3.74 5.35 0.74
CA ASP A 95 -4.07 4.88 -0.60
C ASP A 95 -4.22 3.35 -0.62
N VAL A 96 -4.87 2.85 -1.64
CA VAL A 96 -4.94 1.41 -1.91
C VAL A 96 -4.53 1.17 -3.35
N VAL A 97 -3.69 0.16 -3.57
CA VAL A 97 -3.31 -0.26 -4.92
C VAL A 97 -3.80 -1.69 -5.11
N LEU A 98 -4.61 -1.89 -6.15
CA LEU A 98 -5.16 -3.18 -6.52
C LEU A 98 -4.39 -3.72 -7.72
N ILE A 99 -3.93 -4.96 -7.65
CA ILE A 99 -3.11 -5.56 -8.69
C ILE A 99 -3.63 -6.93 -9.05
N CYS A 100 -3.63 -7.21 -10.34
CA CYS A 100 -4.01 -8.49 -10.90
C CYS A 100 -2.76 -9.14 -11.47
N LEU A 101 -2.51 -10.39 -11.09
CA LEU A 101 -1.31 -11.13 -11.52
C LEU A 101 -1.64 -12.22 -12.53
N GLY A 102 -2.75 -12.13 -13.24
CA GLY A 102 -3.14 -13.15 -14.20
C GLY A 102 -2.07 -13.41 -15.26
N LEU A 103 -1.97 -14.66 -15.66
CA LEU A 103 -0.91 -15.13 -16.55
C LEU A 103 -0.93 -14.50 -17.93
N MET A 104 -2.10 -14.05 -18.37
CA MET A 104 -2.26 -13.51 -19.71
C MET A 104 -1.98 -12.01 -19.76
N ALA A 105 -1.63 -11.44 -18.66
CA ALA A 105 -1.49 -9.99 -18.59
C ALA A 105 -0.09 -9.57 -19.00
N GLU A 106 0.09 -9.22 -20.25
CA GLU A 106 1.24 -8.43 -20.66
C GLU A 106 1.14 -7.07 -20.01
N GLU A 107 -0.09 -6.56 -19.95
CA GLU A 107 -0.39 -5.37 -19.19
C GLU A 107 -1.09 -5.82 -17.93
N ARG A 108 -0.42 -5.73 -16.81
CA ARG A 108 -1.02 -6.12 -15.55
C ARG A 108 -1.96 -5.04 -15.10
N PRO A 109 -3.27 -5.31 -15.06
CA PRO A 109 -4.20 -4.31 -14.58
C PRO A 109 -3.83 -3.89 -13.18
N LEU A 110 -3.83 -2.59 -12.98
CA LEU A 110 -3.54 -1.99 -11.68
C LEU A 110 -4.48 -0.83 -11.49
N GLU A 111 -5.07 -0.74 -10.33
CA GLU A 111 -5.90 0.41 -9.96
C GLU A 111 -5.35 1.04 -8.72
N HIS A 112 -5.14 2.34 -8.75
CA HIS A 112 -4.63 3.11 -7.62
C HIS A 112 -5.75 4.00 -7.10
N ILE A 113 -6.20 3.71 -5.88
CA ILE A 113 -7.25 4.48 -5.22
C ILE A 113 -6.58 5.43 -4.26
N GLU A 114 -6.60 6.71 -4.56
CA GLU A 114 -5.93 7.73 -3.75
C GLU A 114 -6.88 8.33 -2.74
N GLY A 115 -6.35 8.61 -1.57
CA GLY A 115 -7.07 9.43 -0.60
C GLY A 115 -8.24 8.73 0.06
N ILE A 116 -7.98 7.61 0.72
CA ILE A 116 -9.02 6.96 1.53
C ILE A 116 -9.33 7.88 2.71
N GLU A 117 -10.58 8.21 2.91
CA GLU A 117 -10.98 9.05 4.02
C GLU A 117 -11.30 8.23 5.27
N PHE A 118 -10.82 8.73 6.37
CA PHE A 118 -11.05 8.08 7.67
C PHE A 118 -12.31 8.61 8.35
#